data_73bfc25cb3fa6a063d5120cc0947bd66
#
_entry.id   73bfc25cb3fa6a063d5120cc0947bd66
#
_cell.length_a   1.000
_cell.length_b   1.000
_cell.length_c   1.000
_cell.angle_alpha   90.00
_cell.angle_beta   90.00
_cell.angle_gamma   90.00
#
_symmetry.space_group_name_H-M   'P 1'
#
loop_
_entity.id
_entity.type
_entity.pdbx_description
1 polymer ?
#
loop_
_entity_poly.entity_id
_entity_poly.type
_entity_poly.pdbx_seq_one_letter_code
_entity_poly.pdbx_strand_id
1 'polypeptide(L)'
;MTRLLDLGIDRIQNIIMDMAKLSEKSVTIAIESYEKGTSTKKVIFEWSEQLRVLQDEVGDLAIELIARYQPVATDLRFIRSCMEIAYGFSRFGRYAYDIVDVLETMGSIANCDKSAVLEMSCTVREMIHTSVQALQSKDKNAAEKLYQMDDTVDALYRKYLREAIAPYEKADKRSLDPRCYISALLILRYLERISDHACYIGDSVHYIVTGTSSPRR
;
A
#
# COMPACT_ATOMS: atom_id res chain seq x y z
N MET A 1 9.33 -21.92 29.12
CA MET A 1 7.85 -22.09 29.15
C MET A 1 7.27 -20.92 28.39
N THR A 2 6.71 -21.16 27.20
CA THR A 2 6.14 -20.09 26.36
C THR A 2 4.87 -19.55 27.03
N ARG A 3 4.77 -18.24 27.21
CA ARG A 3 3.57 -17.62 27.77
C ARG A 3 2.44 -17.69 26.74
N LEU A 4 1.20 -17.82 27.15
CA LEU A 4 0.03 -17.79 26.24
C LEU A 4 -0.05 -16.48 25.43
N LEU A 5 0.42 -15.38 26.01
CA LEU A 5 0.55 -14.10 25.32
C LEU A 5 1.53 -14.21 24.12
N ASP A 6 2.68 -14.90 24.28
CA ASP A 6 3.68 -15.06 23.21
C ASP A 6 3.07 -15.81 22.02
N LEU A 7 2.26 -16.86 22.26
CA LEU A 7 1.54 -17.57 21.19
C LEU A 7 0.55 -16.69 20.43
N GLY A 8 -0.14 -15.79 21.14
CA GLY A 8 -1.05 -14.83 20.52
C GLY A 8 -0.30 -13.79 19.67
N ILE A 9 0.83 -13.30 20.17
CA ILE A 9 1.72 -12.38 19.44
C ILE A 9 2.26 -13.05 18.18
N ASP A 10 2.74 -14.29 18.26
CA ASP A 10 3.22 -15.06 17.12
C ASP A 10 2.12 -15.27 16.08
N ARG A 11 0.87 -15.51 16.51
CA ARG A 11 -0.28 -15.62 15.60
C ARG A 11 -0.53 -14.32 14.85
N ILE A 12 -0.57 -13.17 15.54
CA ILE A 12 -0.72 -11.86 14.90
C ILE A 12 0.40 -11.65 13.88
N GLN A 13 1.66 -11.95 14.24
CA GLN A 13 2.80 -11.78 13.36
C GLN A 13 2.67 -12.62 12.09
N ASN A 14 2.21 -13.87 12.20
CA ASN A 14 2.01 -14.75 11.05
C ASN A 14 0.93 -14.19 10.11
N ILE A 15 -0.22 -13.74 10.65
CA ILE A 15 -1.29 -13.11 9.86
C ILE A 15 -0.76 -11.89 9.12
N ILE A 16 -0.04 -11.00 9.79
CA ILE A 16 0.57 -9.80 9.18
C ILE A 16 1.52 -10.17 8.04
N MET A 17 2.32 -11.23 8.19
CA MET A 17 3.22 -11.69 7.13
C MET A 17 2.49 -12.26 5.92
N ASP A 18 1.37 -12.93 6.13
CA ASP A 18 0.52 -13.41 5.04
C ASP A 18 -0.20 -12.25 4.34
N MET A 19 -0.66 -11.24 5.10
CA MET A 19 -1.19 -10.00 4.54
C MET A 19 -0.14 -9.26 3.70
N ALA A 20 1.10 -9.17 4.16
CA ALA A 20 2.21 -8.54 3.43
C ALA A 20 2.41 -9.18 2.05
N LYS A 21 2.53 -10.51 1.99
CA LYS A 21 2.69 -11.26 0.74
C LYS A 21 1.51 -11.07 -0.21
N LEU A 22 0.28 -11.16 0.33
CA LEU A 22 -0.93 -11.04 -0.47
C LEU A 22 -1.11 -9.63 -1.02
N SER A 23 -0.82 -8.60 -0.23
CA SER A 23 -0.93 -7.20 -0.65
C SER A 23 0.11 -6.83 -1.72
N GLU A 24 1.37 -7.25 -1.55
CA GLU A 24 2.44 -7.06 -2.55
C GLU A 24 2.07 -7.74 -3.88
N LYS A 25 1.57 -8.98 -3.82
CA LYS A 25 1.08 -9.72 -4.98
C LYS A 25 -0.08 -8.99 -5.66
N SER A 26 -1.04 -8.48 -4.89
CA SER A 26 -2.22 -7.78 -5.43
C SER A 26 -1.83 -6.52 -6.20
N VAL A 27 -0.95 -5.69 -5.64
CA VAL A 27 -0.46 -4.47 -6.30
C VAL A 27 0.34 -4.82 -7.55
N THR A 28 1.21 -5.83 -7.50
CA THR A 28 2.02 -6.26 -8.64
C THR A 28 1.13 -6.70 -9.81
N ILE A 29 0.14 -7.54 -9.57
CA ILE A 29 -0.79 -8.02 -10.61
C ILE A 29 -1.68 -6.89 -11.14
N ALA A 30 -2.10 -5.94 -10.30
CA ALA A 30 -2.86 -4.77 -10.75
C ALA A 30 -2.06 -3.90 -11.74
N ILE A 31 -0.78 -3.65 -11.45
CA ILE A 31 0.12 -2.91 -12.32
C ILE A 31 0.39 -3.67 -13.63
N GLU A 32 0.64 -4.98 -13.56
CA GLU A 32 0.80 -5.80 -14.75
C GLU A 32 -0.46 -5.84 -15.62
N SER A 33 -1.65 -5.82 -15.01
CA SER A 33 -2.92 -5.75 -15.72
C SER A 33 -3.06 -4.43 -16.47
N TYR A 34 -2.63 -3.32 -15.87
CA TYR A 34 -2.57 -2.02 -16.54
C TYR A 34 -1.60 -2.06 -17.73
N GLU A 35 -0.40 -2.60 -17.54
CA GLU A 35 0.62 -2.70 -18.58
C GLU A 35 0.14 -3.53 -19.78
N LYS A 36 -0.40 -4.73 -19.50
CA LYS A 36 -0.76 -5.74 -20.52
C LYS A 36 -2.19 -5.59 -21.06
N GLY A 37 -3.04 -4.80 -20.41
CA GLY A 37 -4.46 -4.67 -20.76
C GLY A 37 -5.28 -5.93 -20.46
N THR A 38 -4.90 -6.69 -19.42
CA THR A 38 -5.59 -7.93 -19.04
C THR A 38 -6.61 -7.68 -17.92
N SER A 39 -7.74 -8.41 -17.93
CA SER A 39 -8.73 -8.32 -16.85
C SER A 39 -8.37 -9.28 -15.71
N THR A 40 -8.10 -8.72 -14.52
CA THR A 40 -7.84 -9.49 -13.30
C THR A 40 -8.73 -9.03 -12.13
N LYS A 41 -9.76 -8.23 -12.42
CA LYS A 41 -10.61 -7.59 -11.42
C LYS A 41 -11.20 -8.58 -10.41
N LYS A 42 -11.73 -9.70 -10.89
CA LYS A 42 -12.35 -10.72 -10.01
C LYS A 42 -11.35 -11.25 -8.97
N VAL A 43 -10.16 -11.63 -9.43
CA VAL A 43 -9.12 -12.20 -8.55
C VAL A 43 -8.63 -11.16 -7.54
N ILE A 44 -8.39 -9.92 -7.99
CA ILE A 44 -7.93 -8.85 -7.09
C ILE A 44 -9.03 -8.43 -6.11
N PHE A 45 -10.30 -8.47 -6.51
CA PHE A 45 -11.42 -8.28 -5.59
C PHE A 45 -11.42 -9.32 -4.46
N GLU A 46 -11.29 -10.61 -4.81
CA GLU A 46 -11.22 -11.70 -3.82
C GLU A 46 -10.05 -11.51 -2.84
N TRP A 47 -8.87 -11.10 -3.33
CA TRP A 47 -7.72 -10.82 -2.47
C TRP A 47 -7.90 -9.58 -1.60
N SER A 48 -8.53 -8.53 -2.12
CA SER A 48 -8.86 -7.34 -1.34
C SER A 48 -9.82 -7.66 -0.20
N GLU A 49 -10.85 -8.48 -0.46
CA GLU A 49 -11.78 -8.94 0.59
C GLU A 49 -11.08 -9.86 1.61
N GLN A 50 -10.19 -10.74 1.17
CA GLN A 50 -9.38 -11.56 2.07
C GLN A 50 -8.50 -10.69 2.99
N LEU A 51 -7.84 -9.67 2.45
CA LEU A 51 -7.03 -8.73 3.24
C LEU A 51 -7.88 -7.96 4.26
N ARG A 52 -9.12 -7.59 3.92
CA ARG A 52 -10.05 -6.96 4.84
C ARG A 52 -10.42 -7.89 6.00
N VAL A 53 -10.74 -9.17 5.69
CA VAL A 53 -11.04 -10.16 6.73
C VAL A 53 -9.86 -10.41 7.65
N LEU A 54 -8.63 -10.51 7.11
CA LEU A 54 -7.43 -10.68 7.92
C LEU A 54 -7.13 -9.45 8.79
N GLN A 55 -7.43 -8.25 8.30
CA GLN A 55 -7.33 -7.02 9.11
C GLN A 55 -8.28 -7.08 10.32
N ASP A 56 -9.54 -7.49 10.10
CA ASP A 56 -10.52 -7.63 11.18
C ASP A 56 -10.04 -8.69 12.19
N GLU A 57 -9.52 -9.85 11.72
CA GLU A 57 -8.97 -10.90 12.59
C GLU A 57 -7.79 -10.40 13.45
N VAL A 58 -6.89 -9.60 12.88
CA VAL A 58 -5.79 -8.97 13.65
C VAL A 58 -6.35 -8.03 14.72
N GLY A 59 -7.37 -7.23 14.38
CA GLY A 59 -8.02 -6.31 15.32
C GLY A 59 -8.65 -7.05 16.50
N ASP A 60 -9.45 -8.07 16.23
CA ASP A 60 -10.12 -8.87 17.24
C ASP A 60 -9.12 -9.59 18.18
N LEU A 61 -8.09 -10.22 17.57
CA LEU A 61 -7.05 -10.89 18.34
C LEU A 61 -6.22 -9.92 19.17
N ALA A 62 -5.92 -8.73 18.66
CA ALA A 62 -5.22 -7.68 19.40
C ALA A 62 -6.00 -7.25 20.63
N ILE A 63 -7.31 -7.00 20.48
CA ILE A 63 -8.21 -6.62 21.58
C ILE A 63 -8.29 -7.75 22.61
N GLU A 64 -8.43 -9.00 22.16
CA GLU A 64 -8.47 -10.17 23.03
C GLU A 64 -7.20 -10.28 23.89
N LEU A 65 -6.00 -10.14 23.27
CA LEU A 65 -4.73 -10.22 23.97
C LEU A 65 -4.58 -9.10 25.01
N ILE A 66 -4.97 -7.88 24.65
CA ILE A 66 -4.94 -6.74 25.58
C ILE A 66 -5.85 -6.98 26.78
N ALA A 67 -7.09 -7.41 26.53
CA ALA A 67 -8.09 -7.62 27.59
C ALA A 67 -7.70 -8.77 28.55
N ARG A 68 -7.18 -9.88 28.01
CA ARG A 68 -6.88 -11.09 28.81
C ARG A 68 -5.55 -11.00 29.55
N TYR A 69 -4.51 -10.43 28.93
CA TYR A 69 -3.14 -10.53 29.44
C TYR A 69 -2.58 -9.21 29.93
N GLN A 70 -3.24 -8.08 29.68
CA GLN A 70 -2.82 -6.73 30.09
C GLN A 70 -1.34 -6.47 29.78
N PRO A 71 -0.91 -6.67 28.51
CA PRO A 71 0.48 -6.52 28.10
C PRO A 71 0.97 -5.10 28.38
N VAL A 72 2.25 -4.96 28.68
CA VAL A 72 2.88 -3.66 28.98
C VAL A 72 4.09 -3.42 28.07
N ALA A 73 4.52 -2.17 28.03
CA ALA A 73 5.73 -1.74 27.34
C ALA A 73 5.82 -2.31 25.90
N THR A 74 6.80 -3.16 25.61
CA THR A 74 7.11 -3.64 24.27
C THR A 74 6.00 -4.49 23.67
N ASP A 75 5.39 -5.38 24.45
CA ASP A 75 4.30 -6.25 23.96
C ASP A 75 3.07 -5.42 23.55
N LEU A 76 2.70 -4.43 24.37
CA LEU A 76 1.58 -3.54 24.04
C LEU A 76 1.86 -2.68 22.81
N ARG A 77 3.08 -2.13 22.67
CA ARG A 77 3.48 -1.37 21.48
C ARG A 77 3.39 -2.21 20.23
N PHE A 78 3.89 -3.46 20.29
CA PHE A 78 3.84 -4.39 19.17
C PHE A 78 2.39 -4.68 18.76
N ILE A 79 1.54 -5.09 19.69
CA ILE A 79 0.13 -5.40 19.40
C ILE A 79 -0.61 -4.20 18.80
N ARG A 80 -0.44 -3.01 19.37
CA ARG A 80 -1.02 -1.77 18.83
C ARG A 80 -0.54 -1.50 17.39
N SER A 81 0.77 -1.58 17.16
CA SER A 81 1.34 -1.31 15.83
C SER A 81 0.90 -2.34 14.79
N CYS A 82 0.65 -3.60 15.19
CA CYS A 82 0.13 -4.61 14.29
C CYS A 82 -1.27 -4.26 13.73
N MET A 83 -2.11 -3.57 14.50
CA MET A 83 -3.42 -3.10 14.00
C MET A 83 -3.24 -2.05 12.89
N GLU A 84 -2.30 -1.11 13.06
CA GLU A 84 -1.98 -0.07 12.06
C GLU A 84 -1.34 -0.68 10.81
N ILE A 85 -0.43 -1.65 10.98
CA ILE A 85 0.24 -2.36 9.88
C ILE A 85 -0.79 -3.18 9.08
N ALA A 86 -1.69 -3.91 9.75
CA ALA A 86 -2.75 -4.66 9.09
C ALA A 86 -3.66 -3.75 8.27
N TYR A 87 -4.02 -2.58 8.82
CA TYR A 87 -4.75 -1.57 8.07
C TYR A 87 -3.98 -1.14 6.81
N GLY A 88 -2.68 -0.84 6.91
CA GLY A 88 -1.85 -0.47 5.76
C GLY A 88 -1.86 -1.53 4.65
N PHE A 89 -1.65 -2.80 4.98
CA PHE A 89 -1.68 -3.89 3.99
C PHE A 89 -3.08 -4.10 3.39
N SER A 90 -4.14 -3.95 4.17
CA SER A 90 -5.51 -4.00 3.65
C SER A 90 -5.77 -2.87 2.65
N ARG A 91 -5.23 -1.67 2.90
CA ARG A 91 -5.31 -0.53 1.97
C ARG A 91 -4.58 -0.79 0.66
N PHE A 92 -3.44 -1.47 0.66
CA PHE A 92 -2.77 -1.88 -0.58
C PHE A 92 -3.67 -2.74 -1.45
N GLY A 93 -4.34 -3.74 -0.86
CA GLY A 93 -5.30 -4.59 -1.59
C GLY A 93 -6.47 -3.79 -2.14
N ARG A 94 -6.99 -2.85 -1.37
CA ARG A 94 -8.08 -1.98 -1.81
C ARG A 94 -7.67 -1.11 -3.00
N TYR A 95 -6.51 -0.46 -2.96
CA TYR A 95 -6.04 0.36 -4.08
C TYR A 95 -5.64 -0.48 -5.29
N ALA A 96 -5.13 -1.70 -5.11
CA ALA A 96 -4.94 -2.64 -6.20
C ALA A 96 -6.26 -2.96 -6.91
N TYR A 97 -7.34 -3.16 -6.16
CA TYR A 97 -8.68 -3.32 -6.72
C TYR A 97 -9.15 -2.06 -7.45
N ASP A 98 -8.98 -0.88 -6.87
CA ASP A 98 -9.39 0.38 -7.48
C ASP A 98 -8.65 0.63 -8.82
N ILE A 99 -7.37 0.22 -8.94
CA ILE A 99 -6.61 0.27 -10.20
C ILE A 99 -7.29 -0.58 -11.29
N VAL A 100 -7.62 -1.84 -11.00
CA VAL A 100 -8.22 -2.73 -12.01
C VAL A 100 -9.68 -2.37 -12.29
N ASP A 101 -10.40 -1.78 -11.35
CA ASP A 101 -11.74 -1.24 -11.53
C ASP A 101 -11.75 -0.07 -12.54
N VAL A 102 -10.76 0.82 -12.46
CA VAL A 102 -10.54 1.88 -13.45
C VAL A 102 -10.34 1.30 -14.84
N LEU A 103 -9.53 0.22 -14.99
CA LEU A 103 -9.29 -0.41 -16.29
C LEU A 103 -10.57 -0.94 -16.91
N GLU A 104 -11.40 -1.59 -16.11
CA GLU A 104 -12.67 -2.13 -16.61
C GLU A 104 -13.67 -1.02 -16.98
N THR A 105 -13.74 0.03 -16.15
CA THR A 105 -14.64 1.18 -16.35
C THR A 105 -14.26 1.98 -17.59
N MET A 106 -12.96 2.21 -17.82
CA MET A 106 -12.48 3.01 -18.96
C MET A 106 -12.46 2.24 -20.28
N GLY A 107 -12.53 0.90 -20.25
CA GLY A 107 -12.41 0.04 -21.42
C GLY A 107 -11.00 0.03 -21.99
N SER A 108 -10.88 -0.15 -23.31
CA SER A 108 -9.55 -0.28 -23.94
C SER A 108 -8.74 1.02 -23.86
N ILE A 109 -7.57 0.90 -23.21
CA ILE A 109 -6.52 1.93 -23.12
C ILE A 109 -5.23 1.48 -23.82
N ALA A 110 -5.35 0.58 -24.81
CA ALA A 110 -4.20 -0.03 -25.50
C ALA A 110 -3.30 1.01 -26.18
N ASN A 111 -3.89 2.08 -26.71
CA ASN A 111 -3.19 3.14 -27.41
C ASN A 111 -2.75 4.30 -26.50
N CYS A 112 -2.96 4.19 -25.19
CA CYS A 112 -2.57 5.21 -24.23
C CYS A 112 -1.09 5.10 -23.88
N ASP A 113 -0.43 6.24 -23.67
CA ASP A 113 0.90 6.26 -23.06
C ASP A 113 0.81 5.83 -21.60
N LYS A 114 1.55 4.78 -21.24
CA LYS A 114 1.57 4.17 -19.92
C LYS A 114 2.83 4.53 -19.12
N SER A 115 3.76 5.26 -19.72
CA SER A 115 5.09 5.53 -19.15
C SER A 115 5.04 6.14 -17.76
N ALA A 116 4.16 7.12 -17.54
CA ALA A 116 3.99 7.81 -16.28
C ALA A 116 3.63 6.86 -15.12
N VAL A 117 2.63 6.01 -15.35
CA VAL A 117 2.17 5.04 -14.34
C VAL A 117 3.24 3.99 -14.07
N LEU A 118 3.90 3.49 -15.12
CA LEU A 118 4.95 2.47 -14.98
C LEU A 118 6.18 3.03 -14.25
N GLU A 119 6.60 4.26 -14.54
CA GLU A 119 7.69 4.93 -13.84
C GLU A 119 7.40 5.03 -12.33
N MET A 120 6.24 5.57 -11.94
CA MET A 120 5.87 5.68 -10.53
C MET A 120 5.73 4.32 -9.86
N SER A 121 5.18 3.32 -10.56
CA SER A 121 4.97 1.98 -10.02
C SER A 121 6.25 1.28 -9.61
N CYS A 122 7.39 1.57 -10.26
CA CYS A 122 8.69 1.01 -9.88
C CYS A 122 9.07 1.46 -8.45
N THR A 123 8.96 2.76 -8.17
CA THR A 123 9.25 3.32 -6.84
C THR A 123 8.27 2.78 -5.80
N VAL A 124 6.97 2.72 -6.10
CA VAL A 124 5.95 2.23 -5.18
C VAL A 124 6.15 0.75 -4.83
N ARG A 125 6.51 -0.10 -5.80
CA ARG A 125 6.86 -1.50 -5.52
C ARG A 125 8.06 -1.62 -4.58
N GLU A 126 9.10 -0.80 -4.78
CA GLU A 126 10.26 -0.78 -3.89
C GLU A 126 9.87 -0.32 -2.48
N MET A 127 8.94 0.64 -2.35
CA MET A 127 8.43 1.09 -1.05
C MET A 127 7.66 -0.02 -0.33
N ILE A 128 6.80 -0.77 -1.04
CA ILE A 128 6.10 -1.93 -0.46
C ILE A 128 7.13 -2.94 0.06
N HIS A 129 8.09 -3.31 -0.79
CA HIS A 129 9.13 -4.26 -0.43
C HIS A 129 9.95 -3.80 0.79
N THR A 130 10.36 -2.52 0.80
CA THR A 130 11.10 -1.91 1.91
C THR A 130 10.27 -1.94 3.21
N SER A 131 8.95 -1.65 3.16
CA SER A 131 8.10 -1.70 4.34
C SER A 131 7.94 -3.11 4.91
N VAL A 132 7.85 -4.13 4.03
CA VAL A 132 7.81 -5.55 4.43
C VAL A 132 9.13 -5.99 5.04
N GLN A 133 10.26 -5.65 4.43
CA GLN A 133 11.59 -5.94 4.97
C GLN A 133 11.82 -5.26 6.32
N ALA A 134 11.40 -4.01 6.46
CA ALA A 134 11.51 -3.28 7.73
C ALA A 134 10.78 -3.99 8.87
N LEU A 135 9.59 -4.52 8.60
CA LEU A 135 8.82 -5.29 9.57
C LEU A 135 9.55 -6.58 9.98
N GLN A 136 10.13 -7.30 9.01
CA GLN A 136 10.84 -8.56 9.25
C GLN A 136 12.14 -8.36 10.05
N SER A 137 12.92 -7.35 9.67
CA SER A 137 14.23 -7.07 10.27
C SER A 137 14.17 -6.16 11.50
N LYS A 138 12.98 -5.58 11.79
CA LYS A 138 12.80 -4.55 12.82
C LYS A 138 13.72 -3.34 12.60
N ASP A 139 13.86 -2.91 11.33
CA ASP A 139 14.73 -1.79 10.98
C ASP A 139 14.06 -0.45 11.32
N LYS A 140 14.51 0.17 12.40
CA LYS A 140 14.01 1.48 12.86
C LYS A 140 14.30 2.63 11.90
N ASN A 141 15.25 2.49 10.97
CA ASN A 141 15.66 3.54 10.04
C ASN A 141 14.86 3.49 8.73
N ALA A 142 14.07 2.43 8.51
CA ALA A 142 13.32 2.25 7.28
C ALA A 142 12.30 3.37 7.03
N ALA A 143 11.75 3.97 8.09
CA ALA A 143 10.82 5.10 7.98
C ALA A 143 11.44 6.28 7.20
N GLU A 144 12.68 6.66 7.51
CA GLU A 144 13.37 7.76 6.82
C GLU A 144 13.59 7.45 5.34
N LYS A 145 14.01 6.21 5.01
CA LYS A 145 14.15 5.76 3.62
C LYS A 145 12.81 5.83 2.87
N LEU A 146 11.74 5.36 3.49
CA LEU A 146 10.39 5.38 2.90
C LEU A 146 9.92 6.81 2.62
N TYR A 147 10.16 7.76 3.53
CA TYR A 147 9.83 9.18 3.30
C TYR A 147 10.60 9.79 2.13
N GLN A 148 11.89 9.45 1.95
CA GLN A 148 12.66 9.93 0.79
C GLN A 148 12.10 9.40 -0.53
N MET A 149 11.63 8.15 -0.54
CA MET A 149 10.97 7.55 -1.70
C MET A 149 9.60 8.16 -1.96
N ASP A 150 8.84 8.46 -0.91
CA ASP A 150 7.54 9.12 -0.95
C ASP A 150 7.64 10.54 -1.53
N ASP A 151 8.65 11.32 -1.16
CA ASP A 151 8.95 12.62 -1.77
C ASP A 151 9.13 12.51 -3.30
N THR A 152 9.73 11.39 -3.76
CA THR A 152 9.89 11.11 -5.20
C THR A 152 8.55 10.78 -5.86
N VAL A 153 7.72 9.94 -5.23
CA VAL A 153 6.37 9.61 -5.71
C VAL A 153 5.51 10.87 -5.81
N ASP A 154 5.53 11.70 -4.79
CA ASP A 154 4.83 12.98 -4.72
C ASP A 154 5.26 13.94 -5.85
N ALA A 155 6.57 14.04 -6.09
CA ALA A 155 7.10 14.87 -7.16
C ALA A 155 6.66 14.38 -8.55
N LEU A 156 6.67 13.05 -8.78
CA LEU A 156 6.18 12.43 -10.00
C LEU A 156 4.67 12.69 -10.17
N TYR A 157 3.86 12.46 -9.14
CA TYR A 157 2.42 12.73 -9.20
C TYR A 157 2.12 14.18 -9.59
N ARG A 158 2.79 15.15 -8.94
CA ARG A 158 2.62 16.58 -9.26
C ARG A 158 3.10 16.94 -10.67
N LYS A 159 4.17 16.30 -11.16
CA LYS A 159 4.65 16.46 -12.54
C LYS A 159 3.59 16.01 -13.53
N TYR A 160 3.11 14.78 -13.40
CA TYR A 160 2.13 14.21 -14.33
C TYR A 160 0.77 14.92 -14.27
N LEU A 161 0.36 15.39 -13.10
CA LEU A 161 -0.85 16.21 -12.99
C LEU A 161 -0.75 17.48 -13.85
N ARG A 162 0.40 18.17 -13.82
CA ARG A 162 0.63 19.35 -14.66
C ARG A 162 0.71 19.00 -16.15
N GLU A 163 1.38 17.92 -16.50
CA GLU A 163 1.48 17.44 -17.89
C GLU A 163 0.12 17.03 -18.46
N ALA A 164 -0.76 16.44 -17.66
CA ALA A 164 -2.12 16.10 -18.07
C ALA A 164 -3.00 17.33 -18.35
N ILE A 165 -2.76 18.45 -17.68
CA ILE A 165 -3.51 19.70 -17.87
C ILE A 165 -2.99 20.51 -19.06
N ALA A 166 -1.68 20.51 -19.31
CA ALA A 166 -1.02 21.34 -20.30
C ALA A 166 -1.60 21.22 -21.74
N PRO A 167 -2.03 20.05 -22.25
CA PRO A 167 -2.65 19.95 -23.57
C PRO A 167 -3.99 20.66 -23.69
N TYR A 168 -4.72 20.80 -22.59
CA TYR A 168 -6.02 21.49 -22.57
C TYR A 168 -5.88 23.02 -22.53
N GLU A 169 -4.72 23.53 -22.17
CA GLU A 169 -4.38 24.95 -22.22
C GLU A 169 -3.99 25.39 -23.64
N LYS A 170 -3.45 24.47 -24.46
CA LYS A 170 -3.11 24.69 -25.87
C LYS A 170 -4.29 24.32 -26.74
N ALA A 171 -4.69 25.20 -27.63
CA ALA A 171 -5.94 25.16 -28.42
C ALA A 171 -6.16 23.94 -29.36
N ASP A 172 -5.26 22.96 -29.37
CA ASP A 172 -5.34 21.77 -30.25
C ASP A 172 -5.99 20.57 -29.52
N LYS A 173 -7.29 20.69 -29.29
CA LYS A 173 -8.10 19.73 -28.51
C LYS A 173 -8.50 18.46 -29.27
N ARG A 174 -8.13 18.27 -30.54
CA ARG A 174 -8.79 17.30 -31.45
C ARG A 174 -8.26 15.87 -31.43
N SER A 175 -7.15 15.58 -30.74
CA SER A 175 -6.52 14.25 -30.79
C SER A 175 -6.38 13.52 -29.47
N LEU A 176 -6.85 14.06 -28.34
CA LEU A 176 -6.59 13.49 -27.02
C LEU A 176 -7.79 12.65 -26.55
N ASP A 177 -7.60 11.36 -26.37
CA ASP A 177 -8.61 10.51 -25.72
C ASP A 177 -8.64 10.81 -24.21
N PRO A 178 -9.73 11.38 -23.67
CA PRO A 178 -9.84 11.72 -22.26
C PRO A 178 -9.65 10.50 -21.34
N ARG A 179 -9.98 9.29 -21.82
CA ARG A 179 -9.83 8.06 -21.05
C ARG A 179 -8.38 7.79 -20.68
N CYS A 180 -7.43 8.12 -21.55
CA CYS A 180 -6.01 7.96 -21.30
C CYS A 180 -5.55 8.80 -20.12
N TYR A 181 -5.93 10.06 -20.09
CA TYR A 181 -5.53 10.99 -19.01
C TYR A 181 -6.24 10.70 -17.70
N ILE A 182 -7.55 10.45 -17.76
CA ILE A 182 -8.35 10.17 -16.56
C ILE A 182 -7.89 8.86 -15.92
N SER A 183 -7.69 7.79 -16.70
CA SER A 183 -7.22 6.52 -16.15
C SER A 183 -5.84 6.64 -15.54
N ALA A 184 -4.90 7.30 -16.22
CA ALA A 184 -3.55 7.51 -15.70
C ALA A 184 -3.55 8.31 -14.40
N LEU A 185 -4.29 9.43 -14.32
CA LEU A 185 -4.39 10.25 -13.10
C LEU A 185 -5.01 9.50 -11.93
N LEU A 186 -6.07 8.73 -12.15
CA LEU A 186 -6.68 7.92 -11.09
C LEU A 186 -5.71 6.85 -10.57
N ILE A 187 -5.03 6.14 -11.48
CA ILE A 187 -4.06 5.11 -11.10
C ILE A 187 -2.86 5.71 -10.37
N LEU A 188 -2.32 6.84 -10.85
CA LEU A 188 -1.24 7.56 -10.19
C LEU A 188 -1.65 8.00 -8.77
N ARG A 189 -2.93 8.42 -8.59
CA ARG A 189 -3.46 8.74 -7.26
C ARG A 189 -3.52 7.52 -6.34
N TYR A 190 -3.90 6.35 -6.85
CA TYR A 190 -3.90 5.12 -6.03
C TYR A 190 -2.48 4.66 -5.70
N LEU A 191 -1.51 4.83 -6.61
CA LEU A 191 -0.11 4.55 -6.34
C LEU A 191 0.46 5.47 -5.25
N GLU A 192 0.13 6.75 -5.28
CA GLU A 192 0.51 7.71 -4.23
C GLU A 192 -0.12 7.33 -2.88
N ARG A 193 -1.37 6.86 -2.86
CA ARG A 193 -1.98 6.36 -1.63
C ARG A 193 -1.31 5.09 -1.10
N ILE A 194 -0.80 4.23 -1.96
CA ILE A 194 -0.02 3.06 -1.55
C ILE A 194 1.30 3.51 -0.91
N SER A 195 2.00 4.52 -1.48
CA SER A 195 3.22 5.06 -0.90
C SER A 195 3.00 5.66 0.49
N ASP A 196 1.93 6.45 0.68
CA ASP A 196 1.51 6.96 1.98
C ASP A 196 1.42 5.83 3.04
N HIS A 197 0.71 4.75 2.69
CA HIS A 197 0.54 3.63 3.63
C HIS A 197 1.82 2.83 3.85
N ALA A 198 2.76 2.77 2.90
CA ALA A 198 4.08 2.19 3.13
C ALA A 198 4.87 3.01 4.16
N CYS A 199 4.76 4.34 4.13
CA CYS A 199 5.34 5.21 5.16
C CYS A 199 4.72 4.95 6.55
N TYR A 200 3.39 4.79 6.64
CA TYR A 200 2.73 4.47 7.94
C TYR A 200 3.15 3.11 8.51
N ILE A 201 3.43 2.12 7.65
CA ILE A 201 4.02 0.85 8.08
C ILE A 201 5.43 1.08 8.62
N GLY A 202 6.26 1.87 7.94
CA GLY A 202 7.59 2.25 8.41
C GLY A 202 7.57 2.95 9.78
N ASP A 203 6.65 3.90 9.97
CA ASP A 203 6.43 4.59 11.25
C ASP A 203 6.04 3.61 12.37
N SER A 204 5.17 2.65 12.04
CA SER A 204 4.75 1.63 13.00
C SER A 204 5.91 0.73 13.41
N VAL A 205 6.78 0.35 12.48
CA VAL A 205 8.01 -0.41 12.77
C VAL A 205 8.97 0.42 13.63
N HIS A 206 9.18 1.69 13.30
CA HIS A 206 9.99 2.59 14.12
C HIS A 206 9.46 2.65 15.57
N TYR A 207 8.15 2.81 15.74
CA TYR A 207 7.52 2.86 17.06
C TYR A 207 7.64 1.54 17.83
N ILE A 208 7.52 0.39 17.17
CA ILE A 208 7.75 -0.92 17.81
C ILE A 208 9.14 -0.97 18.44
N VAL A 209 10.16 -0.53 17.70
CA VAL A 209 11.55 -0.67 18.10
C VAL A 209 11.98 0.37 19.13
N THR A 210 11.57 1.63 18.94
CA THR A 210 12.08 2.75 19.75
C THR A 210 11.14 3.18 20.86
N GLY A 211 9.83 2.95 20.72
CA GLY A 211 8.80 3.47 21.62
C GLY A 211 8.48 4.95 21.41
N THR A 212 9.06 5.58 20.38
CA THR A 212 8.84 6.99 20.03
C THR A 212 8.22 7.09 18.63
N SER A 213 7.45 8.16 18.38
CA SER A 213 6.95 8.44 17.04
C SER A 213 8.10 8.78 16.10
N SER A 214 7.91 8.52 14.81
CA SER A 214 8.87 8.91 13.78
C SER A 214 9.08 10.44 13.77
N PRO A 215 10.31 10.93 13.52
CA PRO A 215 10.62 12.37 13.59
C PRO A 215 9.88 13.25 12.59
N ARG A 216 9.31 12.68 11.53
CA ARG A 216 8.73 13.47 10.44
C ARG A 216 7.27 13.90 10.66
N ARG A 217 6.58 13.40 11.67
CA ARG A 217 5.18 13.76 11.94
C ARG A 217 4.92 14.11 13.38
#